data_4b4a9a3312b58b48e2e8054dbff3a750
#
_entry.id   4b4a9a3312b58b48e2e8054dbff3a750
#
_cell.length_a   1.000
_cell.length_b   1.000
_cell.length_c   1.000
_cell.angle_alpha   90.00
_cell.angle_beta   90.00
_cell.angle_gamma   90.00
#
_symmetry.space_group_name_H-M   'P 1'
#
loop_
_entity.id
_entity.type
_entity.pdbx_description
1 polymer ?
#
loop_
_entity_poly.entity_id
_entity_poly.type
_entity_poly.pdbx_seq_one_letter_code
_entity_poly.pdbx_strand_id
1 'polypeptide(L)'
;LDTRILAWRPRDLDKAYLPFIQGVGIQNYLSDPAFRAGLINPIDVDPDSAVLRYAQMFGDLSLTWDDIPFLRQHWNGPIVLKGILSAADALRAADAGVDGIVVSNHGGRQVDGAIAALDALPEVADAVGARLTVLFDSGIRGGADMLKALALGAQAVLLGRPYVYGLALGGEAGVRHVLRSLRTDFELTMRLAGLARLGDLGSDCLQRRL
;
A
#
# COMPACT_ATOMS: atom_id res chain seq x y z
N LEU A 1 -1.11 8.52 4.01
CA LEU A 1 -1.32 9.02 5.36
C LEU A 1 -2.08 7.98 6.16
N ASP A 2 -1.76 7.79 7.43
CA ASP A 2 -2.56 6.90 8.26
C ASP A 2 -3.84 7.62 8.65
N THR A 3 -4.94 7.33 7.97
CA THR A 3 -6.23 7.97 8.25
C THR A 3 -6.76 7.69 9.65
N ARG A 4 -6.21 6.70 10.36
CA ARG A 4 -6.50 6.51 11.79
C ARG A 4 -5.90 7.61 12.66
N ILE A 5 -4.90 8.33 12.16
CA ILE A 5 -4.42 9.57 12.77
C ILE A 5 -5.48 10.66 12.61
N LEU A 6 -6.26 10.59 11.55
CA LEU A 6 -7.32 11.55 11.23
C LEU A 6 -8.71 11.08 11.67
N ALA A 7 -8.96 9.76 11.68
CA ALA A 7 -10.22 9.14 12.07
C ALA A 7 -10.21 8.68 13.53
N TRP A 8 -10.17 9.39 14.44
CA TRP A 8 -9.83 9.50 15.69
C TRP A 8 -10.81 9.37 16.78
N ARG A 9 -10.29 9.02 17.86
CA ARG A 9 -11.02 9.16 19.11
C ARG A 9 -10.74 10.57 19.63
N PRO A 10 -11.75 11.33 20.04
CA PRO A 10 -11.54 12.70 20.51
C PRO A 10 -10.45 12.85 21.58
N ARG A 11 -10.32 11.84 22.44
CA ARG A 11 -9.30 11.80 23.52
C ARG A 11 -7.85 11.66 23.03
N ASP A 12 -7.65 11.28 21.76
CA ASP A 12 -6.33 11.01 21.19
C ASP A 12 -5.91 12.09 20.18
N LEU A 13 -6.75 13.09 19.94
CA LEU A 13 -6.56 14.16 18.96
C LEU A 13 -5.24 14.88 19.16
N ASP A 14 -4.99 15.35 20.37
CA ASP A 14 -3.78 16.11 20.68
C ASP A 14 -2.52 15.27 20.42
N LYS A 15 -2.58 13.96 20.69
CA LYS A 15 -1.47 13.05 20.45
C LYS A 15 -1.31 12.70 18.98
N ALA A 16 -2.40 12.60 18.23
CA ALA A 16 -2.37 12.24 16.81
C ALA A 16 -1.75 13.33 15.93
N TYR A 17 -2.03 14.60 16.24
CA TYR A 17 -1.52 15.73 15.48
C TYR A 17 -0.17 16.27 15.94
N LEU A 18 0.21 15.98 17.17
CA LEU A 18 1.45 16.52 17.76
C LEU A 18 2.69 16.32 16.89
N PRO A 19 2.95 15.14 16.28
CA PRO A 19 4.09 14.97 15.40
C PRO A 19 4.08 15.89 14.18
N PHE A 20 2.91 16.11 13.56
CA PHE A 20 2.77 16.99 12.39
C PHE A 20 2.95 18.47 12.78
N ILE A 21 2.37 18.89 13.91
CA ILE A 21 2.56 20.24 14.46
C ILE A 21 4.04 20.51 14.75
N GLN A 22 4.78 19.47 15.14
CA GLN A 22 6.22 19.53 15.32
C GLN A 22 7.02 19.38 14.00
N GLY A 23 6.37 19.33 12.85
CA GLY A 23 6.98 19.18 11.54
C GLY A 23 7.50 17.76 11.24
N VAL A 24 7.23 16.78 12.10
CA VAL A 24 7.65 15.39 11.87
C VAL A 24 6.80 14.75 10.77
N GLY A 25 7.46 14.20 9.76
CA GLY A 25 6.79 13.51 8.64
C GLY A 25 6.42 14.39 7.46
N ILE A 26 6.64 15.70 7.52
CA ILE A 26 6.36 16.64 6.42
C ILE A 26 7.63 17.30 5.83
N GLN A 27 8.83 16.88 6.24
CA GLN A 27 10.09 17.52 5.81
C GLN A 27 10.30 17.52 4.30
N ASN A 28 9.87 16.47 3.60
CA ASN A 28 9.92 16.42 2.14
C ASN A 28 9.06 17.51 1.48
N TYR A 29 7.92 17.86 2.07
CA TYR A 29 7.09 18.97 1.61
C TYR A 29 7.73 20.32 1.97
N LEU A 30 8.31 20.42 3.16
CA LEU A 30 9.00 21.64 3.61
C LEU A 30 10.25 21.96 2.77
N SER A 31 10.83 20.97 2.11
CA SER A 31 11.94 21.16 1.17
C SER A 31 11.49 21.46 -0.27
N ASP A 32 10.22 21.26 -0.59
CA ASP A 32 9.68 21.48 -1.93
C ASP A 32 9.35 22.95 -2.19
N PRO A 33 9.97 23.60 -3.20
CA PRO A 33 9.71 25.00 -3.52
C PRO A 33 8.27 25.31 -3.91
N ALA A 34 7.59 24.37 -4.62
CA ALA A 34 6.20 24.55 -5.05
C ALA A 34 5.24 24.49 -3.85
N PHE A 35 5.50 23.59 -2.90
CA PHE A 35 4.75 23.53 -1.65
C PHE A 35 4.93 24.83 -0.84
N ARG A 36 6.17 25.30 -0.70
CA ARG A 36 6.50 26.55 0.04
C ARG A 36 5.88 27.78 -0.59
N ALA A 37 5.90 27.88 -1.91
CA ALA A 37 5.29 28.99 -2.66
C ALA A 37 3.77 29.10 -2.46
N GLY A 38 3.13 28.01 -2.12
CA GLY A 38 1.69 27.97 -1.85
C GLY A 38 1.32 28.20 -0.37
N LEU A 39 2.25 28.47 0.51
CA LEU A 39 1.95 28.80 1.90
C LEU A 39 1.45 30.25 2.01
N ILE A 40 0.52 30.50 2.92
CA ILE A 40 -0.02 31.84 3.20
C ILE A 40 1.08 32.72 3.81
N ASN A 41 1.84 32.14 4.73
CA ASN A 41 2.99 32.80 5.36
C ASN A 41 4.25 31.95 5.16
N PRO A 42 5.45 32.58 5.13
CA PRO A 42 6.71 31.84 5.15
C PRO A 42 6.79 30.88 6.35
N ILE A 43 7.38 29.72 6.15
CA ILE A 43 7.49 28.69 7.20
C ILE A 43 8.19 29.17 8.47
N ASP A 44 9.15 30.09 8.30
CA ASP A 44 9.92 30.65 9.43
C ASP A 44 9.07 31.61 10.30
N VAL A 45 7.94 32.07 9.75
CA VAL A 45 7.01 32.99 10.43
C VAL A 45 5.84 32.23 11.02
N ASP A 46 5.33 31.21 10.29
CA ASP A 46 4.15 30.44 10.69
C ASP A 46 4.29 28.97 10.23
N PRO A 47 4.95 28.14 11.03
CA PRO A 47 5.09 26.72 10.76
C PRO A 47 3.76 25.98 10.68
N ASP A 48 2.73 26.42 11.42
CA ASP A 48 1.43 25.78 11.50
C ASP A 48 0.67 25.90 10.17
N SER A 49 0.92 26.95 9.39
CA SER A 49 0.36 27.12 8.04
C SER A 49 0.80 25.98 7.10
N ALA A 50 2.02 25.47 7.25
CA ALA A 50 2.53 24.36 6.48
C ALA A 50 1.82 23.03 6.85
N VAL A 51 1.56 22.82 8.13
CA VAL A 51 0.81 21.64 8.61
C VAL A 51 -0.62 21.68 8.11
N LEU A 52 -1.27 22.84 8.18
CA LEU A 52 -2.64 23.03 7.71
C LEU A 52 -2.74 22.77 6.19
N ARG A 53 -1.82 23.35 5.40
CA ARG A 53 -1.76 23.11 3.95
C ARG A 53 -1.55 21.64 3.64
N TYR A 54 -0.62 20.98 4.31
CA TYR A 54 -0.40 19.55 4.17
C TYR A 54 -1.69 18.75 4.44
N ALA A 55 -2.37 19.05 5.55
CA ALA A 55 -3.62 18.38 5.91
C ALA A 55 -4.72 18.60 4.85
N GLN A 56 -4.84 19.80 4.30
CA GLN A 56 -5.79 20.13 3.23
C GLN A 56 -5.51 19.36 1.93
N MET A 57 -4.23 19.20 1.54
CA MET A 57 -3.84 18.44 0.36
C MET A 57 -4.17 16.95 0.47
N PHE A 58 -4.10 16.38 1.69
CA PHE A 58 -4.46 14.98 1.93
C PHE A 58 -5.95 14.76 2.17
N GLY A 59 -6.70 15.81 2.40
CA GLY A 59 -8.12 15.77 2.68
C GLY A 59 -9.02 15.91 1.45
N ASP A 60 -8.47 15.80 0.24
CA ASP A 60 -9.28 15.86 -0.97
C ASP A 60 -10.19 14.63 -1.08
N LEU A 61 -11.48 14.86 -0.84
CA LEU A 61 -12.53 13.85 -0.92
C LEU A 61 -13.27 13.87 -2.27
N SER A 62 -12.83 14.69 -3.23
CA SER A 62 -13.48 14.85 -4.53
C SER A 62 -13.10 13.75 -5.54
N LEU A 63 -12.01 13.02 -5.28
CA LEU A 63 -11.51 11.99 -6.20
C LEU A 63 -12.50 10.85 -6.37
N THR A 64 -12.81 10.55 -7.63
CA THR A 64 -13.75 9.51 -8.03
C THR A 64 -13.16 8.64 -9.14
N TRP A 65 -13.91 7.65 -9.58
CA TRP A 65 -13.55 6.82 -10.74
C TRP A 65 -13.46 7.63 -12.04
N ASP A 66 -14.18 8.74 -12.12
CA ASP A 66 -14.22 9.62 -13.30
C ASP A 66 -12.92 10.43 -13.49
N ASP A 67 -12.03 10.41 -12.50
CA ASP A 67 -10.70 11.01 -12.58
C ASP A 67 -9.66 10.14 -13.28
N ILE A 68 -9.92 8.85 -13.46
CA ILE A 68 -8.99 7.92 -14.14
C ILE A 68 -8.72 8.34 -15.59
N PRO A 69 -9.71 8.76 -16.40
CA PRO A 69 -9.46 9.31 -17.74
C PRO A 69 -8.52 10.50 -17.74
N PHE A 70 -8.62 11.39 -16.76
CA PHE A 70 -7.69 12.52 -16.61
C PHE A 70 -6.25 12.01 -16.41
N LEU A 71 -6.03 11.03 -15.52
CA LEU A 71 -4.71 10.45 -15.32
C LEU A 71 -4.19 9.83 -16.63
N ARG A 72 -5.04 9.12 -17.36
CA ARG A 72 -4.67 8.49 -18.63
C ARG A 72 -4.31 9.51 -19.71
N GLN A 73 -4.94 10.68 -19.75
CA GLN A 73 -4.60 11.76 -20.69
C GLN A 73 -3.20 12.35 -20.42
N HIS A 74 -2.73 12.30 -19.16
CA HIS A 74 -1.47 12.93 -18.75
C HIS A 74 -0.34 11.91 -18.51
N TRP A 75 -0.65 10.61 -18.53
CA TRP A 75 0.30 9.55 -18.27
C TRP A 75 0.10 8.37 -19.23
N ASN A 76 1.13 8.11 -20.05
CA ASN A 76 1.11 7.01 -21.02
C ASN A 76 1.66 5.68 -20.46
N GLY A 77 2.21 5.70 -19.28
CA GLY A 77 2.73 4.50 -18.60
C GLY A 77 1.64 3.72 -17.85
N PRO A 78 2.01 2.62 -17.19
CA PRO A 78 1.06 1.81 -16.43
C PRO A 78 0.41 2.61 -15.29
N ILE A 79 -0.91 2.40 -15.11
CA ILE A 79 -1.69 2.90 -13.98
C ILE A 79 -2.10 1.69 -13.13
N VAL A 80 -1.75 1.72 -11.85
CA VAL A 80 -2.09 0.66 -10.90
C VAL A 80 -2.87 1.27 -9.74
N LEU A 81 -4.10 0.80 -9.55
CA LEU A 81 -4.95 1.25 -8.45
C LEU A 81 -4.68 0.41 -7.19
N LYS A 82 -4.44 1.08 -6.08
CA LYS A 82 -4.14 0.44 -4.79
C LYS A 82 -5.30 0.58 -3.82
N GLY A 83 -5.55 -0.49 -3.04
CA GLY A 83 -6.60 -0.49 -2.04
C GLY A 83 -7.87 -1.20 -2.49
N ILE A 84 -7.82 -1.97 -3.57
CA ILE A 84 -8.95 -2.74 -4.09
C ILE A 84 -9.14 -3.97 -3.19
N LEU A 85 -10.36 -4.15 -2.66
CA LEU A 85 -10.72 -5.22 -1.72
C LEU A 85 -12.02 -5.95 -2.10
N SER A 86 -12.61 -5.62 -3.26
CA SER A 86 -13.81 -6.30 -3.75
C SER A 86 -13.69 -6.64 -5.23
N ALA A 87 -14.33 -7.72 -5.66
CA ALA A 87 -14.43 -8.09 -7.07
C ALA A 87 -15.12 -7.00 -7.90
N ALA A 88 -16.13 -6.34 -7.33
CA ALA A 88 -16.87 -5.27 -7.99
C ALA A 88 -15.98 -4.08 -8.34
N ASP A 89 -15.15 -3.62 -7.39
CA ASP A 89 -14.19 -2.54 -7.64
C ASP A 89 -13.08 -2.98 -8.59
N ALA A 90 -12.64 -4.22 -8.52
CA ALA A 90 -11.65 -4.77 -9.44
C ALA A 90 -12.16 -4.79 -10.90
N LEU A 91 -13.40 -5.22 -11.12
CA LEU A 91 -14.05 -5.16 -12.43
C LEU A 91 -14.18 -3.72 -12.92
N ARG A 92 -14.59 -2.80 -12.05
CA ARG A 92 -14.67 -1.37 -12.37
C ARG A 92 -13.32 -0.78 -12.73
N ALA A 93 -12.25 -1.18 -12.02
CA ALA A 93 -10.88 -0.77 -12.36
C ALA A 93 -10.48 -1.26 -13.76
N ALA A 94 -10.80 -2.51 -14.08
CA ALA A 94 -10.56 -3.06 -15.41
C ALA A 94 -11.34 -2.34 -16.52
N ASP A 95 -12.59 -1.99 -16.26
CA ASP A 95 -13.44 -1.25 -17.21
C ASP A 95 -12.98 0.21 -17.37
N ALA A 96 -12.38 0.81 -16.33
CA ALA A 96 -11.76 2.13 -16.38
C ALA A 96 -10.41 2.16 -17.13
N GLY A 97 -9.90 1.00 -17.58
CA GLY A 97 -8.71 0.92 -18.43
C GLY A 97 -7.39 1.10 -17.67
N VAL A 98 -7.32 0.70 -16.40
CA VAL A 98 -6.06 0.62 -15.66
C VAL A 98 -5.31 -0.66 -16.03
N ASP A 99 -4.01 -0.71 -15.74
CA ASP A 99 -3.13 -1.84 -16.12
C ASP A 99 -2.99 -2.88 -15.00
N GLY A 100 -3.31 -2.50 -13.78
CA GLY A 100 -3.22 -3.39 -12.63
C GLY A 100 -3.89 -2.85 -11.38
N ILE A 101 -3.96 -3.72 -10.39
CA ILE A 101 -4.47 -3.39 -9.06
C ILE A 101 -3.56 -3.95 -7.97
N VAL A 102 -3.59 -3.32 -6.80
CA VAL A 102 -3.02 -3.88 -5.58
C VAL A 102 -4.15 -4.21 -4.62
N VAL A 103 -4.35 -5.50 -4.35
CA VAL A 103 -5.25 -5.96 -3.29
C VAL A 103 -4.60 -5.62 -1.96
N SER A 104 -5.21 -4.68 -1.24
CA SER A 104 -4.56 -4.02 -0.11
C SER A 104 -5.57 -3.37 0.84
N ASN A 105 -5.43 -3.60 2.14
CA ASN A 105 -6.08 -2.81 3.18
C ASN A 105 -5.13 -1.80 3.84
N HIS A 106 -4.04 -1.45 3.13
CA HIS A 106 -3.00 -0.55 3.63
C HIS A 106 -2.35 -1.01 4.96
N GLY A 107 -2.24 -2.32 5.15
CA GLY A 107 -1.71 -2.91 6.39
C GLY A 107 -2.60 -2.67 7.61
N GLY A 108 -3.91 -2.56 7.41
CA GLY A 108 -4.91 -2.28 8.44
C GLY A 108 -4.87 -0.85 8.98
N ARG A 109 -4.30 0.10 8.23
CA ARG A 109 -4.06 1.48 8.70
C ARG A 109 -5.11 2.49 8.21
N GLN A 110 -6.03 2.10 7.35
CA GLN A 110 -7.04 2.99 6.77
C GLN A 110 -8.39 2.82 7.47
N VAL A 111 -9.12 1.78 7.15
CA VAL A 111 -10.45 1.51 7.70
C VAL A 111 -10.35 0.41 8.75
N ASP A 112 -10.77 0.72 9.98
CA ASP A 112 -10.83 -0.27 11.05
C ASP A 112 -11.97 -1.26 10.75
N GLY A 113 -11.69 -2.56 10.91
CA GLY A 113 -12.66 -3.62 10.58
C GLY A 113 -12.78 -3.94 9.08
N ALA A 114 -11.94 -3.34 8.20
CA ALA A 114 -11.90 -3.76 6.81
C ALA A 114 -11.48 -5.24 6.68
N ILE A 115 -11.96 -5.91 5.62
CA ILE A 115 -11.57 -7.29 5.31
C ILE A 115 -10.05 -7.44 5.24
N ALA A 116 -9.52 -8.58 5.67
CA ALA A 116 -8.11 -8.88 5.47
C ALA A 116 -7.82 -9.01 3.96
N ALA A 117 -6.75 -8.37 3.50
CA ALA A 117 -6.42 -8.35 2.08
C ALA A 117 -6.23 -9.78 1.50
N LEU A 118 -5.70 -10.72 2.31
CA LEU A 118 -5.53 -12.10 1.89
C LEU A 118 -6.87 -12.84 1.71
N ASP A 119 -7.89 -12.48 2.49
CA ASP A 119 -9.23 -13.07 2.35
C ASP A 119 -9.97 -12.52 1.12
N ALA A 120 -9.70 -11.27 0.74
CA ALA A 120 -10.25 -10.65 -0.47
C ALA A 120 -9.56 -11.12 -1.77
N LEU A 121 -8.29 -11.53 -1.67
CA LEU A 121 -7.44 -11.79 -2.83
C LEU A 121 -8.01 -12.84 -3.81
N PRO A 122 -8.51 -14.02 -3.38
CA PRO A 122 -8.98 -15.03 -4.31
C PRO A 122 -10.14 -14.53 -5.19
N GLU A 123 -11.16 -13.93 -4.57
CA GLU A 123 -12.33 -13.40 -5.29
C GLU A 123 -11.94 -12.29 -6.27
N VAL A 124 -11.04 -11.41 -5.87
CA VAL A 124 -10.54 -10.33 -6.72
C VAL A 124 -9.72 -10.89 -7.88
N ALA A 125 -8.80 -11.84 -7.62
CA ALA A 125 -7.96 -12.44 -8.64
C ALA A 125 -8.79 -13.23 -9.67
N ASP A 126 -9.78 -13.99 -9.22
CA ASP A 126 -10.69 -14.73 -10.09
C ASP A 126 -11.49 -13.79 -11.01
N ALA A 127 -11.92 -12.65 -10.49
CA ALA A 127 -12.71 -11.70 -11.25
C ALA A 127 -11.91 -11.02 -12.39
N VAL A 128 -10.62 -10.70 -12.19
CA VAL A 128 -9.87 -9.85 -13.13
C VAL A 128 -8.49 -10.36 -13.52
N GLY A 129 -8.05 -11.51 -13.02
CA GLY A 129 -6.69 -12.00 -13.23
C GLY A 129 -6.28 -12.18 -14.70
N ALA A 130 -7.25 -12.36 -15.61
CA ALA A 130 -7.03 -12.41 -17.04
C ALA A 130 -6.95 -11.02 -17.71
N ARG A 131 -7.38 -9.97 -17.03
CA ARG A 131 -7.52 -8.60 -17.55
C ARG A 131 -6.51 -7.62 -16.97
N LEU A 132 -6.14 -7.81 -15.70
CA LEU A 132 -5.30 -6.89 -14.93
C LEU A 132 -4.13 -7.63 -14.27
N THR A 133 -3.02 -6.92 -14.10
CA THR A 133 -1.98 -7.37 -13.17
C THR A 133 -2.49 -7.25 -11.73
N VAL A 134 -2.56 -8.38 -11.02
CA VAL A 134 -2.97 -8.41 -9.62
C VAL A 134 -1.74 -8.46 -8.72
N LEU A 135 -1.51 -7.39 -7.99
CA LEU A 135 -0.48 -7.27 -6.97
C LEU A 135 -1.11 -7.39 -5.58
N PHE A 136 -0.30 -7.72 -4.60
CA PHE A 136 -0.77 -7.90 -3.24
C PHE A 136 0.13 -7.21 -2.22
N ASP A 137 -0.46 -6.58 -1.21
CA ASP A 137 0.23 -6.20 0.01
C ASP A 137 -0.67 -6.39 1.24
N SER A 138 -0.17 -6.03 2.37
CA SER A 138 -0.78 -6.14 3.69
C SER A 138 -0.57 -7.51 4.34
N GLY A 139 0.29 -7.50 5.34
CA GLY A 139 0.50 -8.67 6.19
C GLY A 139 1.71 -9.53 5.83
N ILE A 140 2.42 -9.27 4.74
CA ILE A 140 3.63 -10.03 4.38
C ILE A 140 4.74 -9.80 5.41
N ARG A 141 5.19 -10.90 6.06
CA ARG A 141 6.23 -10.91 7.08
C ARG A 141 7.29 -11.97 6.84
N GLY A 142 6.98 -13.02 6.09
CA GLY A 142 7.85 -14.16 5.83
C GLY A 142 7.58 -14.80 4.48
N GLY A 143 8.37 -15.82 4.14
CA GLY A 143 8.27 -16.55 2.87
C GLY A 143 6.94 -17.29 2.73
N ALA A 144 6.41 -17.82 3.83
CA ALA A 144 5.11 -18.50 3.82
C ALA A 144 3.95 -17.54 3.49
N ASP A 145 4.03 -16.26 3.89
CA ASP A 145 3.01 -15.27 3.53
C ASP A 145 3.10 -14.93 2.04
N MET A 146 4.33 -14.82 1.50
CA MET A 146 4.55 -14.62 0.08
C MET A 146 4.00 -15.79 -0.74
N LEU A 147 4.29 -17.03 -0.32
CA LEU A 147 3.79 -18.23 -0.98
C LEU A 147 2.26 -18.26 -1.02
N LYS A 148 1.60 -17.99 0.10
CA LYS A 148 0.13 -17.95 0.17
C LYS A 148 -0.47 -16.92 -0.77
N ALA A 149 0.07 -15.70 -0.79
CA ALA A 149 -0.43 -14.64 -1.65
C ALA A 149 -0.30 -15.00 -3.14
N LEU A 150 0.87 -15.52 -3.55
CA LEU A 150 1.10 -15.95 -4.92
C LEU A 150 0.22 -17.14 -5.31
N ALA A 151 0.07 -18.14 -4.44
CA ALA A 151 -0.80 -19.29 -4.67
C ALA A 151 -2.29 -18.93 -4.77
N LEU A 152 -2.70 -17.81 -4.18
CA LEU A 152 -4.06 -17.27 -4.23
C LEU A 152 -4.31 -16.27 -5.37
N GLY A 153 -3.37 -16.17 -6.32
CA GLY A 153 -3.56 -15.41 -7.56
C GLY A 153 -2.83 -14.07 -7.66
N ALA A 154 -2.06 -13.67 -6.66
CA ALA A 154 -1.18 -12.51 -6.81
C ALA A 154 -0.01 -12.83 -7.76
N GLN A 155 0.33 -11.91 -8.64
CA GLN A 155 1.50 -12.03 -9.53
C GLN A 155 2.78 -11.50 -8.89
N ALA A 156 2.65 -10.60 -7.93
CA ALA A 156 3.77 -10.15 -7.10
C ALA A 156 3.25 -9.62 -5.75
N VAL A 157 4.17 -9.56 -4.78
CA VAL A 157 3.88 -9.03 -3.44
C VAL A 157 4.71 -7.78 -3.17
N LEU A 158 4.13 -6.85 -2.42
CA LEU A 158 4.80 -5.64 -1.97
C LEU A 158 5.01 -5.69 -0.46
N LEU A 159 6.08 -5.03 -0.03
CA LEU A 159 6.48 -4.95 1.38
C LEU A 159 6.33 -3.52 1.89
N GLY A 160 5.84 -3.37 3.10
CA GLY A 160 5.77 -2.09 3.80
C GLY A 160 6.71 -2.09 5.02
N ARG A 161 6.15 -2.31 6.20
CA ARG A 161 6.88 -2.23 7.48
C ARG A 161 8.19 -3.02 7.56
N PRO A 162 8.35 -4.23 7.00
CA PRO A 162 9.61 -4.96 7.12
C PRO A 162 10.82 -4.20 6.59
N TYR A 163 10.73 -3.61 5.40
CA TYR A 163 11.87 -2.87 4.85
C TYR A 163 12.10 -1.55 5.59
N VAL A 164 11.04 -0.90 6.09
CA VAL A 164 11.15 0.34 6.88
C VAL A 164 11.89 0.10 8.19
N TYR A 165 11.63 -1.02 8.87
CA TYR A 165 12.39 -1.42 10.06
C TYR A 165 13.85 -1.69 9.71
N GLY A 166 14.12 -2.37 8.60
CA GLY A 166 15.48 -2.54 8.11
C GLY A 166 16.20 -1.23 7.85
N LEU A 167 15.50 -0.28 7.21
CA LEU A 167 16.02 1.07 6.95
C LEU A 167 16.36 1.80 8.26
N ALA A 168 15.46 1.76 9.23
CA ALA A 168 15.64 2.43 10.52
C ALA A 168 16.81 1.86 11.32
N LEU A 169 17.06 0.55 11.25
CA LEU A 169 18.09 -0.13 12.02
C LEU A 169 19.47 -0.13 11.35
N GLY A 170 19.54 -0.10 10.03
CA GLY A 170 20.80 -0.29 9.31
C GLY A 170 20.88 0.37 7.94
N GLY A 171 20.05 1.39 7.67
CA GLY A 171 20.07 2.11 6.41
C GLY A 171 19.90 1.18 5.20
N GLU A 172 20.63 1.43 4.13
CA GLU A 172 20.61 0.60 2.93
C GLU A 172 20.97 -0.88 3.23
N ALA A 173 21.96 -1.11 4.06
CA ALA A 173 22.39 -2.46 4.42
C ALA A 173 21.27 -3.22 5.15
N GLY A 174 20.50 -2.53 6.02
CA GLY A 174 19.34 -3.09 6.71
C GLY A 174 18.20 -3.45 5.75
N VAL A 175 17.89 -2.59 4.78
CA VAL A 175 16.92 -2.90 3.72
C VAL A 175 17.35 -4.12 2.91
N ARG A 176 18.61 -4.13 2.46
CA ARG A 176 19.19 -5.25 1.70
C ARG A 176 19.14 -6.56 2.49
N HIS A 177 19.42 -6.51 3.79
CA HIS A 177 19.33 -7.68 4.68
C HIS A 177 17.90 -8.21 4.75
N VAL A 178 16.91 -7.36 4.98
CA VAL A 178 15.48 -7.75 5.03
C VAL A 178 15.03 -8.41 3.74
N LEU A 179 15.34 -7.79 2.59
CA LEU A 179 14.94 -8.33 1.29
C LEU A 179 15.60 -9.70 1.00
N ARG A 180 16.89 -9.86 1.34
CA ARG A 180 17.59 -11.14 1.20
C ARG A 180 16.99 -12.21 2.12
N SER A 181 16.71 -11.87 3.37
CA SER A 181 16.13 -12.79 4.35
C SER A 181 14.75 -13.29 3.91
N LEU A 182 13.88 -12.38 3.47
CA LEU A 182 12.55 -12.73 2.95
C LEU A 182 12.61 -13.61 1.70
N ARG A 183 13.53 -13.30 0.78
CA ARG A 183 13.75 -14.11 -0.41
C ARG A 183 14.22 -15.50 -0.05
N THR A 184 15.20 -15.63 0.84
CA THR A 184 15.74 -16.92 1.28
C THR A 184 14.67 -17.75 1.98
N ASP A 185 13.87 -17.12 2.85
CA ASP A 185 12.76 -17.78 3.54
C ASP A 185 11.68 -18.25 2.55
N PHE A 186 11.38 -17.47 1.55
CA PHE A 186 10.45 -17.85 0.47
C PHE A 186 10.99 -19.04 -0.34
N GLU A 187 12.25 -19.00 -0.78
CA GLU A 187 12.90 -20.09 -1.51
C GLU A 187 12.93 -21.39 -0.68
N LEU A 188 13.21 -21.28 0.62
CA LEU A 188 13.17 -22.42 1.54
C LEU A 188 11.76 -22.96 1.70
N THR A 189 10.77 -22.08 1.88
CA THR A 189 9.36 -22.46 2.01
C THR A 189 8.87 -23.21 0.77
N MET A 190 9.19 -22.73 -0.43
CA MET A 190 8.86 -23.42 -1.69
C MET A 190 9.47 -24.83 -1.72
N ARG A 191 10.77 -24.96 -1.39
CA ARG A 191 11.45 -26.26 -1.39
C ARG A 191 10.84 -27.24 -0.40
N LEU A 192 10.51 -26.79 0.81
CA LEU A 192 9.86 -27.61 1.83
C LEU A 192 8.42 -28.02 1.45
N ALA A 193 7.75 -27.20 0.65
CA ALA A 193 6.45 -27.52 0.06
C ALA A 193 6.54 -28.39 -1.21
N GLY A 194 7.73 -28.77 -1.65
CA GLY A 194 7.94 -29.58 -2.87
C GLY A 194 7.77 -28.82 -4.18
N LEU A 195 7.81 -27.49 -4.16
CA LEU A 195 7.59 -26.62 -5.31
C LEU A 195 8.93 -26.17 -5.91
N ALA A 196 9.16 -26.48 -7.18
CA ALA A 196 10.41 -26.19 -7.87
C ALA A 196 10.42 -24.81 -8.59
N ARG A 197 9.27 -24.33 -9.01
CA ARG A 197 9.10 -23.09 -9.79
C ARG A 197 7.92 -22.29 -9.30
N LEU A 198 7.94 -20.99 -9.58
CA LEU A 198 6.80 -20.08 -9.28
C LEU A 198 5.53 -20.51 -10.02
N GLY A 199 5.64 -21.08 -11.22
CA GLY A 199 4.51 -21.59 -11.98
C GLY A 199 3.86 -22.86 -11.40
N ASP A 200 4.50 -23.48 -10.41
CA ASP A 200 3.93 -24.63 -9.71
C ASP A 200 3.03 -24.21 -8.53
N LEU A 201 2.97 -22.90 -8.24
CA LEU A 201 2.12 -22.36 -7.18
C LEU A 201 0.66 -22.28 -7.64
N GLY A 202 -0.22 -22.87 -6.85
CA GLY A 202 -1.65 -22.80 -7.04
C GLY A 202 -2.40 -22.96 -5.71
N SER A 203 -3.69 -22.69 -5.72
CA SER A 203 -4.54 -22.79 -4.53
C SER A 203 -4.61 -24.20 -3.93
N ASP A 204 -4.31 -25.21 -4.73
CA ASP A 204 -4.20 -26.63 -4.31
C ASP A 204 -3.01 -26.90 -3.38
N CYS A 205 -1.99 -26.02 -3.37
CA CYS A 205 -0.90 -26.06 -2.40
C CYS A 205 -1.33 -25.63 -1.00
N LEU A 206 -2.55 -25.09 -0.83
CA LEU A 206 -3.02 -24.50 0.40
C LEU A 206 -4.19 -25.28 1.00
N GLN A 207 -4.21 -25.35 2.31
CA GLN A 207 -5.36 -25.84 3.06
C GLN A 207 -5.90 -24.74 3.97
N ARG A 208 -7.16 -24.37 3.76
CA ARG A 208 -7.84 -23.42 4.65
C ARG A 208 -8.08 -24.10 6.00
N ARG A 209 -7.65 -23.47 7.08
CA ARG A 209 -8.10 -23.89 8.43
C ARG A 209 -9.49 -23.26 8.67
N LEU A 210 -10.43 -24.11 9.03
CA LEU A 210 -11.76 -23.71 9.49
C LEU A 210 -11.68 -23.13 10.89
#